data_d87345444cded7e616b58a6a70171039
#
_entry.id   d87345444cded7e616b58a6a70171039
#
_cell.length_a   1.000
_cell.length_b   1.000
_cell.length_c   1.000
_cell.angle_alpha   90.00
_cell.angle_beta   90.00
_cell.angle_gamma   90.00
#
_symmetry.space_group_name_H-M   'P 1'
#
loop_
_entity.id
_entity.type
_entity.pdbx_description
1 polymer ?
#
loop_
_entity_poly.entity_id
_entity_poly.type
_entity_poly.pdbx_seq_one_letter_code
_entity_poly.pdbx_strand_id
1 'polypeptide(L)'
;MSQSMQSIFKIAGHIKASWVQQQDDTAIEHILIDSRKLIFPASSLFFALSSSRRNGMLFLEELYAKGVRNFVVQQPPEASATKYPAANILLVKDVLQSLHLLSAWHRNQFL
;
A
#
# COMPACT_ATOMS: atom_id res chain seq x y z
N MET A 1 -11.29 -21.40 -0.57
CA MET A 1 -10.13 -21.05 -1.35
C MET A 1 -9.87 -19.56 -1.32
N SER A 2 -8.69 -19.16 -0.92
CA SER A 2 -8.40 -17.74 -0.82
C SER A 2 -7.98 -17.20 -2.17
N GLN A 3 -8.84 -16.44 -2.81
CA GLN A 3 -8.55 -15.83 -4.10
C GLN A 3 -8.21 -14.36 -4.00
N SER A 4 -8.36 -13.78 -2.79
CA SER A 4 -8.12 -12.36 -2.59
C SER A 4 -6.66 -12.02 -2.28
N MET A 5 -5.82 -13.06 -2.09
CA MET A 5 -4.43 -12.87 -1.72
C MET A 5 -3.57 -12.61 -2.95
N GLN A 6 -2.86 -11.51 -2.96
CA GLN A 6 -1.99 -11.12 -4.07
C GLN A 6 -0.62 -10.73 -3.54
N SER A 7 0.42 -11.14 -4.27
CA SER A 7 1.80 -10.75 -3.95
C SER A 7 1.99 -9.26 -4.13
N ILE A 8 2.63 -8.60 -3.16
CA ILE A 8 2.93 -7.16 -3.28
C ILE A 8 3.84 -6.90 -4.49
N PHE A 9 4.71 -7.85 -4.84
CA PHE A 9 5.58 -7.70 -6.01
C PHE A 9 4.74 -7.68 -7.30
N LYS A 10 3.72 -8.53 -7.39
CA LYS A 10 2.81 -8.53 -8.54
C LYS A 10 1.97 -7.25 -8.59
N ILE A 11 1.51 -6.81 -7.43
CA ILE A 11 0.73 -5.57 -7.35
C ILE A 11 1.57 -4.39 -7.85
N ALA A 12 2.82 -4.31 -7.42
CA ALA A 12 3.71 -3.23 -7.84
C ALA A 12 3.84 -3.16 -9.36
N GLY A 13 4.00 -4.31 -10.02
CA GLY A 13 4.07 -4.36 -11.47
C GLY A 13 2.77 -3.96 -12.13
N HIS A 14 1.65 -4.38 -11.57
CA HIS A 14 0.35 -4.10 -12.16
C HIS A 14 -0.04 -2.63 -12.10
N ILE A 15 0.26 -1.95 -11.00
CA ILE A 15 -0.03 -0.51 -10.86
C ILE A 15 1.11 0.35 -11.37
N LYS A 16 2.15 -0.25 -11.93
CA LYS A 16 3.30 0.44 -12.51
C LYS A 16 4.02 1.32 -11.51
N ALA A 17 4.17 0.83 -10.30
CA ALA A 17 4.84 1.54 -9.23
C ALA A 17 6.35 1.38 -9.33
N SER A 18 7.05 2.39 -8.83
CA SER A 18 8.49 2.29 -8.58
C SER A 18 8.70 1.90 -7.13
N TRP A 19 9.86 1.34 -6.82
CA TRP A 19 10.17 0.99 -5.43
C TRP A 19 10.95 2.11 -4.77
N VAL A 20 10.37 2.68 -3.71
CA VAL A 20 11.14 3.52 -2.80
C VAL A 20 11.97 2.62 -1.91
N GLN A 21 11.33 1.53 -1.44
CA GLN A 21 11.96 0.57 -0.56
C GLN A 21 11.30 -0.78 -0.81
N GLN A 22 12.13 -1.78 -1.09
CA GLN A 22 11.65 -3.13 -1.36
C GLN A 22 12.21 -4.07 -0.31
N GLN A 23 11.31 -4.74 0.38
CA GLN A 23 11.64 -5.75 1.37
C GLN A 23 11.06 -7.09 0.93
N ASP A 24 10.65 -7.92 1.86
CA ASP A 24 10.12 -9.25 1.54
C ASP A 24 8.80 -9.17 0.80
N ASP A 25 8.57 -10.14 -0.09
CA ASP A 25 7.28 -10.26 -0.74
C ASP A 25 6.22 -10.60 0.31
N THR A 26 5.11 -9.89 0.24
CA THR A 26 4.02 -10.04 1.19
C THR A 26 2.73 -10.33 0.45
N ALA A 27 1.94 -11.26 0.97
CA ALA A 27 0.62 -11.53 0.45
C ALA A 27 -0.35 -10.47 0.96
N ILE A 28 -0.99 -9.75 0.03
CA ILE A 28 -1.93 -8.69 0.35
C ILE A 28 -3.35 -9.23 0.22
N GLU A 29 -4.11 -9.14 1.29
CA GLU A 29 -5.50 -9.57 1.32
C GLU A 29 -6.47 -8.40 1.48
N HIS A 30 -5.97 -7.25 1.96
CA HIS A 30 -6.82 -6.10 2.27
C HIS A 30 -6.25 -4.82 1.71
N ILE A 31 -7.13 -4.01 1.14
CA ILE A 31 -6.78 -2.66 0.69
C ILE A 31 -7.24 -1.69 1.77
N LEU A 32 -6.31 -0.89 2.27
CA LEU A 32 -6.58 0.04 3.35
C LEU A 32 -6.43 1.47 2.83
N ILE A 33 -7.48 2.26 2.97
CA ILE A 33 -7.45 3.68 2.61
C ILE A 33 -7.79 4.58 3.78
N ASP A 34 -8.32 4.02 4.85
CA ASP A 34 -8.69 4.73 6.06
C ASP A 34 -8.02 4.03 7.25
N SER A 35 -7.10 4.72 7.90
CA SER A 35 -6.33 4.16 9.00
C SER A 35 -7.22 3.64 10.15
N ARG A 36 -8.41 4.19 10.29
CA ARG A 36 -9.34 3.79 11.35
C ARG A 36 -9.97 2.44 11.11
N LYS A 37 -9.87 1.92 9.89
CA LYS A 37 -10.49 0.64 9.52
C LYS A 37 -9.49 -0.50 9.47
N LEU A 38 -8.33 -0.30 10.04
CA LEU A 38 -7.30 -1.33 10.07
C LEU A 38 -7.73 -2.51 10.94
N ILE A 39 -7.66 -3.72 10.35
CA ILE A 39 -7.98 -4.96 11.07
C ILE A 39 -6.81 -5.94 10.98
N PHE A 40 -6.25 -6.14 9.80
CA PHE A 40 -5.16 -7.10 9.57
C PHE A 40 -3.92 -6.39 9.05
N PRO A 41 -3.08 -5.84 9.95
CA PRO A 41 -1.95 -5.01 9.50
C PRO A 41 -0.98 -5.71 8.58
N ALA A 42 -0.64 -6.96 8.86
CA ALA A 42 0.40 -7.65 8.10
C ALA A 42 0.01 -7.94 6.66
N SER A 43 -1.28 -8.03 6.37
CA SER A 43 -1.78 -8.33 5.03
C SER A 43 -2.48 -7.16 4.37
N SER A 44 -2.33 -5.95 4.91
CA SER A 44 -2.95 -4.74 4.36
C SER A 44 -1.95 -3.95 3.54
N LEU A 45 -2.45 -3.39 2.44
CA LEU A 45 -1.70 -2.43 1.62
C LEU A 45 -2.38 -1.07 1.78
N PHE A 46 -1.69 -0.13 2.38
CA PHE A 46 -2.23 1.20 2.63
C PHE A 46 -1.95 2.12 1.44
N PHE A 47 -2.99 2.72 0.90
CA PHE A 47 -2.89 3.74 -0.14
C PHE A 47 -2.97 5.11 0.50
N ALA A 48 -1.86 5.86 0.46
CA ALA A 48 -1.75 7.17 1.11
C ALA A 48 -2.42 8.24 0.24
N LEU A 49 -3.75 8.24 0.25
CA LEU A 49 -4.52 9.22 -0.51
C LEU A 49 -4.38 10.61 0.12
N SER A 50 -4.25 11.61 -0.74
CA SER A 50 -4.12 13.00 -0.31
C SER A 50 -5.25 13.83 -0.92
N SER A 51 -5.78 14.76 -0.12
CA SER A 51 -6.78 15.70 -0.58
C SER A 51 -6.56 17.04 0.14
N SER A 52 -7.38 18.04 -0.16
CA SER A 52 -7.27 19.32 0.50
C SER A 52 -7.47 19.24 2.02
N ARG A 53 -8.18 18.20 2.49
CA ARG A 53 -8.49 18.03 3.91
C ARG A 53 -7.76 16.88 4.56
N ARG A 54 -7.08 16.04 3.77
CA ARG A 54 -6.47 14.83 4.29
C ARG A 54 -5.16 14.57 3.57
N ASN A 55 -4.15 14.24 4.34
CA ASN A 55 -2.87 13.83 3.80
C ASN A 55 -2.58 12.43 4.34
N GLY A 56 -2.73 11.42 3.48
CA GLY A 56 -2.50 10.03 3.88
C GLY A 56 -1.10 9.76 4.35
N MET A 57 -0.12 10.57 3.91
CA MET A 57 1.26 10.41 4.34
C MET A 57 1.43 10.58 5.84
N LEU A 58 0.55 11.35 6.48
CA LEU A 58 0.62 11.56 7.93
C LEU A 58 0.33 10.31 8.73
N PHE A 59 -0.28 9.31 8.13
CA PHE A 59 -0.66 8.09 8.82
C PHE A 59 0.36 6.96 8.71
N LEU A 60 1.42 7.15 7.91
CA LEU A 60 2.40 6.08 7.70
C LEU A 60 3.05 5.63 9.00
N GLU A 61 3.47 6.57 9.82
CA GLU A 61 4.16 6.25 11.06
C GLU A 61 3.25 5.50 12.03
N GLU A 62 2.01 5.97 12.16
CA GLU A 62 1.03 5.32 13.02
C GLU A 62 0.74 3.91 12.55
N LEU A 63 0.50 3.73 11.24
CA LEU A 63 0.17 2.44 10.68
C LEU A 63 1.34 1.47 10.76
N TYR A 64 2.55 1.96 10.51
CA TYR A 64 3.73 1.13 10.66
C TYR A 64 3.87 0.63 12.09
N ALA A 65 3.63 1.49 13.06
CA ALA A 65 3.67 1.12 14.47
C ALA A 65 2.62 0.04 14.80
N LYS A 66 1.52 0.03 14.07
CA LYS A 66 0.46 -0.97 14.26
C LYS A 66 0.71 -2.26 13.48
N GLY A 67 1.77 -2.33 12.69
CA GLY A 67 2.14 -3.56 11.99
C GLY A 67 1.95 -3.53 10.48
N VAL A 68 1.47 -2.44 9.91
CA VAL A 68 1.35 -2.33 8.45
C VAL A 68 2.76 -2.24 7.85
N ARG A 69 2.99 -3.02 6.81
CA ARG A 69 4.31 -3.12 6.19
C ARG A 69 4.31 -2.83 4.70
N ASN A 70 3.17 -2.44 4.14
CA ASN A 70 3.05 -2.21 2.70
C ASN A 70 2.31 -0.91 2.46
N PHE A 71 2.93 0.00 1.69
CA PHE A 71 2.40 1.34 1.47
C PHE A 71 2.54 1.75 0.01
N VAL A 72 1.54 2.49 -0.50
CA VAL A 72 1.60 3.14 -1.82
C VAL A 72 1.55 4.64 -1.59
N VAL A 73 2.55 5.37 -2.11
CA VAL A 73 2.70 6.80 -1.86
C VAL A 73 2.96 7.55 -3.17
N GLN A 74 2.71 8.86 -3.17
CA GLN A 74 3.03 9.75 -4.28
C GLN A 74 4.37 10.46 -4.11
N GLN A 75 4.88 10.48 -2.90
CA GLN A 75 6.17 11.09 -2.57
C GLN A 75 6.94 10.14 -1.67
N PRO A 76 8.26 10.03 -1.87
CA PRO A 76 9.06 9.21 -0.96
C PRO A 76 9.00 9.79 0.46
N PRO A 77 8.69 8.96 1.47
CA PRO A 77 8.72 9.44 2.85
C PRO A 77 10.14 9.77 3.27
N GLU A 78 10.28 10.79 4.11
CA GLU A 78 11.59 11.12 4.66
C GLU A 78 12.10 10.00 5.55
N ALA A 79 13.40 9.69 5.45
CA ALA A 79 14.06 8.73 6.30
C ALA A 79 13.34 7.37 6.35
N SER A 80 12.82 6.91 5.19
CA SER A 80 12.03 5.68 5.17
C SER A 80 12.82 4.47 5.65
N ALA A 81 14.11 4.39 5.31
CA ALA A 81 14.96 3.29 5.73
C ALA A 81 15.17 3.27 7.26
N THR A 82 15.08 4.41 7.90
CA THR A 82 15.23 4.53 9.33
C THR A 82 13.91 4.38 10.07
N LYS A 83 12.86 5.04 9.56
CA LYS A 83 11.56 5.04 10.20
C LYS A 83 10.76 3.77 9.91
N TYR A 84 10.91 3.22 8.71
CA TYR A 84 10.10 2.07 8.28
C TYR A 84 10.99 0.98 7.68
N PRO A 85 11.96 0.47 8.44
CA PRO A 85 12.98 -0.41 7.87
C PRO A 85 12.45 -1.71 7.27
N ALA A 86 11.32 -2.21 7.75
CA ALA A 86 10.75 -3.46 7.24
C ALA A 86 9.64 -3.26 6.22
N ALA A 87 9.39 -2.02 5.80
CA ALA A 87 8.24 -1.73 4.93
C ALA A 87 8.59 -1.87 3.45
N ASN A 88 7.60 -2.31 2.67
CA ASN A 88 7.60 -2.18 1.23
C ASN A 88 6.91 -0.86 0.89
N ILE A 89 7.59 0.02 0.18
CA ILE A 89 7.04 1.34 -0.15
C ILE A 89 7.06 1.51 -1.66
N LEU A 90 5.88 1.62 -2.24
CA LEU A 90 5.68 1.77 -3.66
C LEU A 90 5.40 3.23 -4.00
N LEU A 91 6.09 3.75 -5.01
CA LEU A 91 5.91 5.12 -5.46
C LEU A 91 5.12 5.14 -6.76
N VAL A 92 4.06 5.92 -6.80
CA VAL A 92 3.24 6.10 -7.98
C VAL A 92 3.03 7.58 -8.24
N LYS A 93 2.62 7.92 -9.46
CA LYS A 93 2.33 9.31 -9.81
C LYS A 93 1.02 9.80 -9.21
N ASP A 94 0.04 8.89 -9.10
CA ASP A 94 -1.31 9.22 -8.64
C ASP A 94 -1.84 8.04 -7.85
N VAL A 95 -1.94 8.20 -6.54
CA VAL A 95 -2.36 7.12 -5.65
C VAL A 95 -3.80 6.69 -5.94
N LEU A 96 -4.69 7.65 -6.20
CA LEU A 96 -6.09 7.33 -6.47
C LEU A 96 -6.22 6.52 -7.76
N GLN A 97 -5.50 6.94 -8.81
CA GLN A 97 -5.51 6.20 -10.06
C GLN A 97 -4.97 4.78 -9.89
N SER A 98 -3.90 4.65 -9.11
CA SER A 98 -3.32 3.33 -8.82
C SER A 98 -4.30 2.44 -8.08
N LEU A 99 -5.05 3.02 -7.14
CA LEU A 99 -6.08 2.29 -6.43
C LEU A 99 -7.17 1.80 -7.39
N HIS A 100 -7.58 2.63 -8.34
CA HIS A 100 -8.56 2.24 -9.35
C HIS A 100 -8.03 1.12 -10.25
N LEU A 101 -6.78 1.21 -10.66
CA LEU A 101 -6.16 0.16 -11.47
C LEU A 101 -6.14 -1.17 -10.72
N LEU A 102 -5.76 -1.13 -9.46
CA LEU A 102 -5.72 -2.35 -8.66
C LEU A 102 -7.12 -2.92 -8.45
N SER A 103 -8.10 -2.07 -8.18
CA SER A 103 -9.47 -2.51 -7.96
C SER A 103 -10.05 -3.18 -9.19
N ALA A 104 -9.80 -2.61 -10.37
CA ALA A 104 -10.26 -3.20 -11.63
C ALA A 104 -9.60 -4.55 -11.89
N TRP A 105 -8.28 -4.64 -11.67
CA TRP A 105 -7.55 -5.88 -11.84
C TRP A 105 -8.03 -6.95 -10.86
N HIS A 106 -8.18 -6.57 -9.61
CA HIS A 106 -8.64 -7.48 -8.57
C HIS A 106 -10.02 -8.02 -8.90
N ARG A 107 -10.91 -7.15 -9.35
CA ARG A 107 -12.27 -7.56 -9.75
C ARG A 107 -12.21 -8.59 -10.87
N ASN A 108 -11.35 -8.37 -11.85
CA ASN A 108 -11.24 -9.29 -12.98
C ASN A 108 -10.70 -10.66 -12.57
N GLN A 109 -9.97 -10.75 -11.47
CA GLN A 109 -9.44 -12.01 -10.99
C GLN A 109 -10.52 -12.91 -10.38
N PHE A 110 -11.67 -12.34 -10.02
CA PHE A 110 -12.69 -13.05 -9.28
C PHE A 110 -14.05 -13.11 -10.02
N LEU A 111 -14.04 -12.77 -11.27
CA LEU A 111 -15.27 -12.89 -12.06
C LEU A 111 -15.38 -14.22 -12.78
#